data_4d5a0a6e4fa47db2a3724b7c8c5a014f
#
_entry.id   4d5a0a6e4fa47db2a3724b7c8c5a014f
#
_cell.length_a   1.000
_cell.length_b   1.000
_cell.length_c   1.000
_cell.angle_alpha   90.00
_cell.angle_beta   90.00
_cell.angle_gamma   90.00
#
_symmetry.space_group_name_H-M   'P 1'
#
loop_
_entity.id
_entity.type
_entity.pdbx_description
1 polymer ?
#
loop_
_entity_poly.entity_id
_entity_poly.type
_entity_poly.pdbx_seq_one_letter_code
_entity_poly.pdbx_strand_id
1 'polypeptide(L)'
;AMLLVTGASGAYGYFFIYQAEDSDNVEVQQEQVQETNETVEEEPEEPEEPEEPPQEDNSSFFIGMKDECFEYDGMDRCWTIYVPNSTDDSQSIPLILDLHALQRSADNQYQLSDMDRIAEENNAIVVYPHGYENSWNFGQCCDPANEAGIDDYGFLRTLIYHTSDTFPVDTDRVYMTGWSTGCAMAQAFANDASDILTAMACMSMYLLEEPSSGYNAIPIMEIHGLEDPIAPYGSLITSSIIFQQQVWFTGAEQNLFEWKEMNSCTGDLPTLSETNAGYT
;
A
#
# COMPACT_ATOMS: atom_id res chain seq x y z
N ALA A 1 -6.91 -17.09 2.13
CA ALA A 1 -8.27 -16.58 2.18
C ALA A 1 -8.27 -15.17 1.58
N MET A 2 -9.32 -14.82 0.90
CA MET A 2 -9.44 -13.54 0.17
C MET A 2 -10.51 -12.70 0.87
N LEU A 3 -10.15 -11.52 1.34
CA LEU A 3 -11.09 -10.58 1.95
C LEU A 3 -11.48 -9.52 0.91
N LEU A 4 -12.78 -9.34 0.72
CA LEU A 4 -13.36 -8.30 -0.15
C LEU A 4 -13.90 -7.20 0.76
N VAL A 5 -13.30 -6.01 0.69
CA VAL A 5 -13.82 -4.83 1.40
C VAL A 5 -14.56 -3.96 0.39
N THR A 6 -15.89 -3.83 0.54
CA THR A 6 -16.70 -2.94 -0.28
C THR A 6 -16.92 -1.64 0.48
N GLY A 7 -16.29 -0.56 0.03
CA GLY A 7 -16.61 0.79 0.49
C GLY A 7 -17.92 1.30 -0.13
N ALA A 8 -18.56 2.26 0.51
CA ALA A 8 -19.82 2.86 0.07
C ALA A 8 -19.76 3.58 -1.30
N SER A 9 -18.60 3.61 -1.95
CA SER A 9 -18.33 4.19 -3.27
C SER A 9 -18.15 3.15 -4.39
N GLY A 10 -18.35 1.84 -4.12
CA GLY A 10 -18.29 0.81 -5.16
C GLY A 10 -16.88 0.37 -5.57
N ALA A 11 -15.82 0.81 -4.89
CA ALA A 11 -14.46 0.33 -5.13
C ALA A 11 -14.25 -1.04 -4.45
N TYR A 12 -13.73 -2.00 -5.21
CA TYR A 12 -13.42 -3.36 -4.73
C TYR A 12 -11.91 -3.48 -4.54
N GLY A 13 -11.47 -3.76 -3.31
CA GLY A 13 -10.09 -4.10 -3.01
C GLY A 13 -9.94 -5.61 -2.86
N TYR A 14 -8.91 -6.21 -3.49
CA TYR A 14 -8.56 -7.62 -3.32
C TYR A 14 -7.32 -7.72 -2.43
N PHE A 15 -7.41 -8.47 -1.33
CA PHE A 15 -6.29 -8.75 -0.46
C PHE A 15 -5.99 -10.25 -0.46
N PHE A 16 -4.72 -10.62 -0.68
CA PHE A 16 -4.27 -12.01 -0.62
C PHE A 16 -3.68 -12.29 0.76
N ILE A 17 -4.28 -13.23 1.49
CA ILE A 17 -3.69 -13.79 2.71
C ILE A 17 -2.96 -15.08 2.33
N TYR A 18 -1.65 -15.13 2.55
CA TYR A 18 -0.88 -16.35 2.35
C TYR A 18 -1.12 -17.29 3.53
N GLN A 19 -1.76 -18.45 3.29
CA GLN A 19 -1.71 -19.60 4.18
C GLN A 19 -0.57 -20.52 3.74
N ALA A 20 0.34 -20.83 4.65
CA ALA A 20 1.27 -21.93 4.46
C ALA A 20 0.45 -23.23 4.54
N GLU A 21 0.28 -23.94 3.41
CA GLU A 21 -0.27 -25.29 3.40
C GLU A 21 0.85 -26.31 3.66
N ASP A 22 0.58 -27.20 4.62
CA ASP A 22 1.38 -28.38 4.84
C ASP A 22 1.40 -29.25 3.57
N SER A 23 2.60 -29.58 3.13
CA SER A 23 2.84 -30.48 2.02
C SER A 23 2.56 -31.92 2.44
N ASP A 24 1.40 -32.49 2.06
CA ASP A 24 1.31 -33.93 1.80
C ASP A 24 0.08 -34.27 0.93
N ASN A 25 0.41 -34.93 -0.22
CA ASN A 25 -0.47 -35.68 -1.12
C ASN A 25 -1.47 -34.96 -2.03
N VAL A 26 -1.03 -34.68 -3.25
CA VAL A 26 -1.94 -34.55 -4.40
C VAL A 26 -1.72 -35.71 -5.36
N GLU A 27 -2.65 -36.64 -5.40
CA GLU A 27 -2.80 -37.63 -6.48
C GLU A 27 -3.36 -36.91 -7.72
N VAL A 28 -2.59 -36.89 -8.79
CA VAL A 28 -3.02 -36.36 -10.08
C VAL A 28 -3.83 -37.43 -10.82
N GLN A 29 -5.13 -37.25 -10.94
CA GLN A 29 -5.97 -37.99 -11.88
C GLN A 29 -5.88 -37.33 -13.26
N GLN A 30 -5.37 -38.07 -14.24
CA GLN A 30 -5.40 -37.69 -15.65
C GLN A 30 -6.79 -37.97 -16.23
N GLU A 31 -7.54 -36.94 -16.55
CA GLU A 31 -8.73 -37.02 -17.40
C GLU A 31 -8.31 -36.98 -18.88
N GLN A 32 -8.73 -38.02 -19.64
CA GLN A 32 -8.55 -38.09 -21.09
C GLN A 32 -9.55 -37.16 -21.78
N VAL A 33 -9.06 -36.18 -22.50
CA VAL A 33 -9.86 -35.33 -23.40
C VAL A 33 -10.04 -36.08 -24.72
N GLN A 34 -11.29 -36.43 -25.07
CA GLN A 34 -11.68 -36.91 -26.41
C GLN A 34 -11.76 -35.72 -27.37
N GLU A 35 -10.96 -35.77 -28.44
CA GLU A 35 -11.06 -34.84 -29.56
C GLU A 35 -12.39 -35.12 -30.34
N THR A 36 -13.30 -34.16 -30.36
CA THR A 36 -14.38 -34.10 -31.30
C THR A 36 -14.03 -33.10 -32.41
N ASN A 37 -13.88 -33.62 -33.64
CA ASN A 37 -13.75 -32.82 -34.85
C ASN A 37 -15.10 -32.16 -35.17
N GLU A 38 -15.24 -30.88 -34.83
CA GLU A 38 -16.29 -30.02 -35.42
C GLU A 38 -15.64 -29.10 -36.45
N THR A 39 -16.16 -29.19 -37.67
CA THR A 39 -15.84 -28.32 -38.81
C THR A 39 -16.42 -26.95 -38.51
N VAL A 40 -15.55 -25.98 -38.27
CA VAL A 40 -15.93 -24.55 -38.13
C VAL A 40 -16.12 -24.00 -39.56
N GLU A 41 -17.34 -23.57 -39.90
CA GLU A 41 -17.60 -22.69 -41.03
C GLU A 41 -17.07 -21.30 -40.72
N GLU A 42 -16.16 -20.79 -41.59
CA GLU A 42 -15.64 -19.44 -41.51
C GLU A 42 -16.76 -18.41 -41.78
N GLU A 43 -17.16 -17.65 -40.76
CA GLU A 43 -17.94 -16.42 -40.98
C GLU A 43 -17.04 -15.35 -41.64
N PRO A 44 -17.59 -14.54 -42.53
CA PRO A 44 -16.81 -13.48 -43.18
C PRO A 44 -16.38 -12.42 -42.16
N GLU A 45 -15.08 -12.12 -42.16
CA GLU A 45 -14.48 -11.06 -41.34
C GLU A 45 -15.16 -9.72 -41.65
N GLU A 46 -15.72 -9.07 -40.62
CA GLU A 46 -16.13 -7.66 -40.70
C GLU A 46 -14.90 -6.79 -40.97
N PRO A 47 -15.01 -5.76 -41.81
CA PRO A 47 -13.89 -4.87 -42.07
C PRO A 47 -13.48 -4.17 -40.77
N GLU A 48 -12.19 -4.30 -40.40
CA GLU A 48 -11.58 -3.59 -39.29
C GLU A 48 -11.85 -2.05 -39.45
N GLU A 49 -12.46 -1.45 -38.42
CA GLU A 49 -12.54 0.00 -38.35
C GLU A 49 -11.10 0.57 -38.35
N PRO A 50 -10.85 1.67 -39.05
CA PRO A 50 -9.52 2.26 -39.08
C PRO A 50 -9.11 2.66 -37.66
N GLU A 51 -7.96 2.13 -37.20
CA GLU A 51 -7.34 2.53 -35.93
C GLU A 51 -7.23 4.05 -35.89
N GLU A 52 -7.79 4.68 -34.86
CA GLU A 52 -7.58 6.11 -34.62
C GLU A 52 -6.07 6.36 -34.49
N PRO A 53 -5.55 7.42 -35.12
CA PRO A 53 -4.14 7.76 -34.98
C PRO A 53 -3.82 7.96 -33.49
N PRO A 54 -2.65 7.48 -33.00
CA PRO A 54 -2.26 7.66 -31.62
C PRO A 54 -2.36 9.15 -31.26
N GLN A 55 -3.09 9.47 -30.19
CA GLN A 55 -3.17 10.82 -29.66
C GLN A 55 -1.75 11.25 -29.32
N GLU A 56 -1.31 12.39 -29.85
CA GLU A 56 -0.03 12.97 -29.45
C GLU A 56 -0.12 13.31 -27.98
N ASP A 57 0.66 12.60 -27.15
CA ASP A 57 0.81 12.88 -25.73
C ASP A 57 1.49 14.26 -25.60
N ASN A 58 0.71 15.27 -25.25
CA ASN A 58 1.18 16.63 -25.00
C ASN A 58 1.52 16.85 -23.51
N SER A 59 1.54 15.79 -22.67
CA SER A 59 1.93 15.92 -21.27
C SER A 59 3.41 16.27 -21.14
N SER A 60 3.74 17.11 -20.19
CA SER A 60 5.14 17.49 -19.88
C SER A 60 5.88 16.39 -19.08
N PHE A 61 5.19 15.31 -18.71
CA PHE A 61 5.66 14.17 -17.92
C PHE A 61 5.37 12.83 -18.63
N PHE A 62 6.01 11.76 -18.16
CA PHE A 62 5.75 10.40 -18.71
C PHE A 62 4.45 9.81 -18.15
N ILE A 63 3.92 8.82 -18.87
CA ILE A 63 2.77 7.98 -18.49
C ILE A 63 3.26 6.55 -18.29
N GLY A 64 2.59 5.82 -17.41
CA GLY A 64 2.93 4.43 -17.08
C GLY A 64 3.92 4.32 -15.92
N MET A 65 4.69 3.24 -15.91
CA MET A 65 5.60 2.91 -14.80
C MET A 65 7.05 3.30 -15.10
N LYS A 66 7.75 3.83 -14.10
CA LYS A 66 9.15 4.22 -14.20
C LYS A 66 9.85 4.15 -12.84
N ASP A 67 11.12 3.74 -12.85
CA ASP A 67 12.00 3.87 -11.70
C ASP A 67 12.75 5.20 -11.77
N GLU A 68 12.79 5.90 -10.65
CA GLU A 68 13.48 7.17 -10.49
C GLU A 68 14.27 7.20 -9.19
N CYS A 69 15.28 8.06 -9.13
CA CYS A 69 16.10 8.27 -7.93
C CYS A 69 16.49 9.75 -7.83
N PHE A 70 16.73 10.20 -6.61
CA PHE A 70 17.47 11.45 -6.34
C PHE A 70 18.50 11.24 -5.22
N GLU A 71 19.46 12.12 -5.14
CA GLU A 71 20.38 12.14 -4.00
C GLU A 71 19.70 12.75 -2.78
N TYR A 72 19.66 12.02 -1.67
CA TYR A 72 19.15 12.48 -0.38
C TYR A 72 20.08 12.00 0.74
N ASP A 73 20.51 12.91 1.58
CA ASP A 73 21.44 12.66 2.71
C ASP A 73 22.72 11.88 2.31
N GLY A 74 23.27 12.21 1.13
CA GLY A 74 24.54 11.65 0.61
C GLY A 74 24.42 10.26 0.01
N MET A 75 23.20 9.77 -0.28
CA MET A 75 22.95 8.51 -0.97
C MET A 75 21.83 8.64 -2.01
N ASP A 76 21.83 7.75 -3.00
CA ASP A 76 20.72 7.65 -3.93
C ASP A 76 19.51 6.97 -3.24
N ARG A 77 18.38 7.69 -3.18
CA ARG A 77 17.10 7.16 -2.74
C ARG A 77 16.20 7.02 -3.95
N CYS A 78 15.64 5.82 -4.12
CA CYS A 78 14.89 5.45 -5.32
C CYS A 78 13.43 5.14 -5.01
N TRP A 79 12.62 5.16 -6.06
CA TRP A 79 11.22 4.76 -6.02
C TRP A 79 10.76 4.28 -7.40
N THR A 80 9.73 3.46 -7.44
CA THR A 80 8.97 3.18 -8.64
C THR A 80 7.72 4.06 -8.62
N ILE A 81 7.41 4.74 -9.71
CA ILE A 81 6.21 5.58 -9.85
C ILE A 81 5.34 5.06 -10.98
N TYR A 82 4.03 5.05 -10.74
CA TYR A 82 3.00 4.75 -11.73
C TYR A 82 2.12 5.97 -11.98
N VAL A 83 2.06 6.42 -13.22
CA VAL A 83 1.25 7.56 -13.68
C VAL A 83 0.16 7.03 -14.60
N PRO A 84 -1.15 7.21 -14.27
CA PRO A 84 -2.26 6.69 -15.07
C PRO A 84 -2.30 7.25 -16.49
N ASN A 85 -2.85 6.46 -17.42
CA ASN A 85 -3.00 6.87 -18.83
C ASN A 85 -3.92 8.07 -19.02
N SER A 86 -4.84 8.32 -18.08
CA SER A 86 -5.79 9.44 -18.11
C SER A 86 -5.23 10.76 -17.55
N THR A 87 -3.98 10.76 -17.07
CA THR A 87 -3.35 11.96 -16.48
C THR A 87 -2.98 12.96 -17.56
N ASP A 88 -3.36 14.22 -17.37
CA ASP A 88 -2.96 15.34 -18.22
C ASP A 88 -2.65 16.60 -17.37
N ASP A 89 -1.97 17.59 -17.97
CA ASP A 89 -1.54 18.83 -17.31
C ASP A 89 -2.72 19.71 -16.84
N SER A 90 -3.96 19.44 -17.28
CA SER A 90 -5.15 20.22 -16.94
C SER A 90 -5.82 19.77 -15.64
N GLN A 91 -5.41 18.63 -15.10
CA GLN A 91 -6.00 17.99 -13.92
C GLN A 91 -5.07 18.13 -12.72
N SER A 92 -5.67 18.15 -11.54
CA SER A 92 -4.98 18.02 -10.26
C SER A 92 -5.42 16.70 -9.64
N ILE A 93 -4.50 15.74 -9.48
CA ILE A 93 -4.80 14.33 -9.18
C ILE A 93 -4.21 13.88 -7.84
N PRO A 94 -4.80 12.87 -7.18
CA PRO A 94 -4.28 12.35 -5.92
C PRO A 94 -2.90 11.71 -6.06
N LEU A 95 -2.13 11.76 -4.97
CA LEU A 95 -0.88 11.01 -4.80
C LEU A 95 -1.06 9.97 -3.70
N ILE A 96 -0.63 8.75 -3.97
CA ILE A 96 -0.61 7.64 -3.01
C ILE A 96 0.83 7.12 -2.88
N LEU A 97 1.37 7.07 -1.66
CA LEU A 97 2.60 6.36 -1.37
C LEU A 97 2.26 4.98 -0.79
N ASP A 98 2.84 3.92 -1.35
CA ASP A 98 2.59 2.54 -0.93
C ASP A 98 3.89 1.86 -0.47
N LEU A 99 4.03 1.65 0.84
CA LEU A 99 5.27 1.25 1.49
C LEU A 99 5.36 -0.26 1.70
N HIS A 100 6.48 -0.85 1.25
CA HIS A 100 6.74 -2.28 1.36
C HIS A 100 7.05 -2.74 2.79
N ALA A 101 6.85 -4.03 3.06
CA ALA A 101 7.21 -4.68 4.32
C ALA A 101 8.74 -4.92 4.43
N LEU A 102 9.21 -5.23 5.64
CA LEU A 102 10.61 -5.62 5.91
C LEU A 102 11.06 -6.76 4.99
N GLN A 103 12.27 -6.64 4.45
CA GLN A 103 12.87 -7.60 3.50
C GLN A 103 12.04 -7.80 2.20
N ARG A 104 11.14 -6.87 1.91
CA ARG A 104 10.42 -6.78 0.63
C ARG A 104 10.90 -5.54 -0.12
N SER A 105 10.74 -5.56 -1.44
CA SER A 105 11.06 -4.43 -2.31
C SER A 105 9.81 -3.67 -2.73
N ALA A 106 9.98 -2.50 -3.34
CA ALA A 106 8.92 -1.77 -4.02
C ALA A 106 8.22 -2.63 -5.09
N ASP A 107 8.99 -3.45 -5.86
CA ASP A 107 8.42 -4.38 -6.83
C ASP A 107 7.50 -5.43 -6.18
N ASN A 108 7.89 -5.94 -5.00
CA ASN A 108 7.03 -6.87 -4.28
C ASN A 108 5.75 -6.19 -3.81
N GLN A 109 5.84 -4.94 -3.37
CA GLN A 109 4.67 -4.17 -2.93
C GLN A 109 3.75 -3.87 -4.10
N TYR A 110 4.28 -3.43 -5.23
CA TYR A 110 3.53 -3.24 -6.46
C TYR A 110 2.74 -4.50 -6.86
N GLN A 111 3.41 -5.67 -6.90
CA GLN A 111 2.76 -6.93 -7.26
C GLN A 111 1.71 -7.40 -6.25
N LEU A 112 1.87 -7.02 -4.97
CA LEU A 112 0.98 -7.42 -3.89
C LEU A 112 -0.27 -6.56 -3.82
N SER A 113 -0.12 -5.23 -3.95
CA SER A 113 -1.17 -4.27 -3.64
C SER A 113 -2.12 -4.00 -4.80
N ASP A 114 -1.70 -4.26 -6.05
CA ASP A 114 -2.49 -3.97 -7.27
C ASP A 114 -2.96 -2.49 -7.33
N MET A 115 -2.13 -1.58 -6.78
CA MET A 115 -2.48 -0.17 -6.67
C MET A 115 -2.44 0.56 -8.02
N ASP A 116 -1.75 0.05 -9.03
CA ASP A 116 -1.79 0.54 -10.41
C ASP A 116 -3.21 0.46 -11.00
N ARG A 117 -3.95 -0.63 -10.70
CA ARG A 117 -5.37 -0.71 -11.07
C ARG A 117 -6.22 0.35 -10.36
N ILE A 118 -5.97 0.58 -9.06
CA ILE A 118 -6.64 1.65 -8.30
C ILE A 118 -6.27 3.02 -8.86
N ALA A 119 -5.01 3.20 -9.27
CA ALA A 119 -4.51 4.41 -9.92
C ALA A 119 -5.29 4.72 -11.20
N GLU A 120 -5.44 3.75 -12.10
CA GLU A 120 -6.22 3.89 -13.35
C GLU A 120 -7.70 4.20 -13.09
N GLU A 121 -8.34 3.46 -12.16
CA GLU A 121 -9.75 3.63 -11.86
C GLU A 121 -10.08 4.98 -11.22
N ASN A 122 -9.13 5.61 -10.50
CA ASN A 122 -9.33 6.83 -9.73
C ASN A 122 -8.51 8.03 -10.23
N ASN A 123 -7.77 7.88 -11.31
CA ASN A 123 -6.83 8.87 -11.83
C ASN A 123 -5.92 9.40 -10.73
N ALA A 124 -5.12 8.52 -10.11
CA ALA A 124 -4.21 8.83 -9.03
C ALA A 124 -2.79 8.36 -9.35
N ILE A 125 -1.77 9.16 -9.02
CA ILE A 125 -0.37 8.70 -9.08
C ILE A 125 -0.10 7.80 -7.89
N VAL A 126 0.59 6.67 -8.14
CA VAL A 126 1.09 5.79 -7.07
C VAL A 126 2.60 5.76 -7.09
N VAL A 127 3.19 5.94 -5.93
CA VAL A 127 4.64 5.86 -5.71
C VAL A 127 4.94 4.72 -4.74
N TYR A 128 5.88 3.87 -5.12
CA TYR A 128 6.40 2.75 -4.32
C TYR A 128 7.85 3.09 -3.92
N PRO A 129 8.07 3.73 -2.77
CA PRO A 129 9.42 4.11 -2.36
C PRO A 129 10.26 2.88 -2.00
N HIS A 130 11.56 2.94 -2.27
CA HIS A 130 12.51 1.90 -1.88
C HIS A 130 13.09 2.24 -0.50
N GLY A 131 12.80 1.42 0.50
CA GLY A 131 13.45 1.50 1.80
C GLY A 131 14.93 1.10 1.71
N TYR A 132 15.75 1.67 2.58
CA TYR A 132 17.18 1.36 2.65
C TYR A 132 17.39 -0.14 2.94
N GLU A 133 18.06 -0.83 2.03
CA GLU A 133 18.26 -2.29 2.08
C GLU A 133 16.97 -3.05 2.44
N ASN A 134 15.83 -2.64 1.86
CA ASN A 134 14.51 -3.21 2.08
C ASN A 134 14.00 -3.12 3.55
N SER A 135 14.35 -2.05 4.25
CA SER A 135 13.89 -1.74 5.60
C SER A 135 13.57 -0.25 5.75
N TRP A 136 12.87 0.09 6.82
CA TRP A 136 12.48 1.45 7.19
C TRP A 136 12.95 1.78 8.59
N ASN A 137 13.42 3.02 8.81
CA ASN A 137 13.72 3.53 10.13
C ASN A 137 12.58 4.42 10.63
N PHE A 138 11.78 3.89 11.56
CA PHE A 138 10.74 4.63 12.28
C PHE A 138 11.05 4.67 13.79
N GLY A 139 12.32 4.89 14.13
CA GLY A 139 12.82 5.12 15.50
C GLY A 139 13.08 3.83 16.28
N GLN A 140 12.13 2.92 16.42
CA GLN A 140 12.26 1.68 17.19
C GLN A 140 12.64 0.46 16.36
N CYS A 141 12.56 0.54 15.05
CA CYS A 141 12.78 -0.52 14.05
C CYS A 141 13.03 0.15 12.68
N CYS A 142 13.50 -0.51 11.68
CA CYS A 142 14.02 -1.87 11.64
C CYS A 142 15.39 -1.86 10.97
N ASP A 143 16.26 -2.75 11.39
CA ASP A 143 17.56 -2.90 10.75
C ASP A 143 17.44 -3.48 9.32
N PRO A 144 18.34 -3.07 8.40
CA PRO A 144 19.53 -2.24 8.66
C PRO A 144 19.27 -0.71 8.67
N ALA A 145 18.11 -0.20 8.25
CA ALA A 145 17.88 1.25 8.16
C ALA A 145 17.97 1.94 9.53
N ASN A 146 17.46 1.31 10.60
CA ASN A 146 17.53 1.85 11.95
C ASN A 146 18.98 1.89 12.48
N GLU A 147 19.76 0.79 12.33
CA GLU A 147 21.17 0.76 12.73
C GLU A 147 22.01 1.79 11.99
N ALA A 148 21.73 1.99 10.69
CA ALA A 148 22.41 2.98 9.86
C ALA A 148 21.95 4.42 10.14
N GLY A 149 20.91 4.63 10.92
CA GLY A 149 20.36 5.95 11.24
C GLY A 149 19.78 6.68 10.03
N ILE A 150 19.18 5.93 9.10
CA ILE A 150 18.61 6.49 7.85
C ILE A 150 17.44 7.45 8.18
N ASP A 151 17.41 8.59 7.54
CA ASP A 151 16.30 9.55 7.64
C ASP A 151 15.21 9.23 6.61
N ASP A 152 14.35 8.24 6.90
CA ASP A 152 13.22 7.89 6.05
C ASP A 152 12.08 8.91 6.11
N TYR A 153 11.92 9.64 7.20
CA TYR A 153 10.93 10.73 7.31
C TYR A 153 11.24 11.86 6.34
N GLY A 154 12.46 12.36 6.35
CA GLY A 154 12.89 13.40 5.43
C GLY A 154 12.89 12.94 3.97
N PHE A 155 13.28 11.69 3.71
CA PHE A 155 13.19 11.11 2.37
C PHE A 155 11.74 11.09 1.84
N LEU A 156 10.78 10.52 2.59
CA LEU A 156 9.39 10.44 2.18
C LEU A 156 8.76 11.82 1.99
N ARG A 157 9.06 12.77 2.88
CA ARG A 157 8.63 14.18 2.76
C ARG A 157 9.18 14.83 1.48
N THR A 158 10.47 14.63 1.21
CA THR A 158 11.13 15.15 0.00
C THR A 158 10.54 14.51 -1.26
N LEU A 159 10.25 13.21 -1.23
CA LEU A 159 9.65 12.49 -2.34
C LEU A 159 8.23 13.00 -2.66
N ILE A 160 7.41 13.31 -1.66
CA ILE A 160 6.09 13.92 -1.86
C ILE A 160 6.24 15.27 -2.57
N TYR A 161 7.13 16.14 -2.10
CA TYR A 161 7.36 17.45 -2.74
C TYR A 161 7.92 17.31 -4.15
N HIS A 162 8.91 16.44 -4.35
CA HIS A 162 9.49 16.18 -5.67
C HIS A 162 8.44 15.69 -6.68
N THR A 163 7.57 14.76 -6.26
CA THR A 163 6.48 14.27 -7.11
C THR A 163 5.47 15.38 -7.40
N SER A 164 5.13 16.20 -6.40
CA SER A 164 4.18 17.30 -6.57
C SER A 164 4.72 18.45 -7.45
N ASP A 165 6.02 18.63 -7.50
CA ASP A 165 6.68 19.62 -8.38
C ASP A 165 6.80 19.10 -9.82
N THR A 166 6.80 17.79 -10.02
CA THR A 166 7.03 17.15 -11.33
C THR A 166 5.72 16.82 -12.04
N PHE A 167 4.68 16.45 -11.29
CA PHE A 167 3.39 15.97 -11.79
C PHE A 167 2.24 16.85 -11.28
N PRO A 168 1.06 16.82 -11.91
CA PRO A 168 -0.09 17.65 -11.50
C PRO A 168 -0.76 17.10 -10.22
N VAL A 169 -0.01 16.93 -9.14
CA VAL A 169 -0.51 16.42 -7.86
C VAL A 169 -1.39 17.45 -7.16
N ASP A 170 -2.52 16.99 -6.65
CA ASP A 170 -3.36 17.72 -5.71
C ASP A 170 -2.78 17.54 -4.28
N THR A 171 -2.13 18.56 -3.77
CA THR A 171 -1.49 18.51 -2.44
C THR A 171 -2.48 18.43 -1.28
N ASP A 172 -3.77 18.63 -1.53
CA ASP A 172 -4.85 18.38 -0.56
C ASP A 172 -5.33 16.91 -0.60
N ARG A 173 -4.78 16.09 -1.50
CA ARG A 173 -5.12 14.67 -1.67
C ARG A 173 -3.87 13.78 -1.73
N VAL A 174 -3.04 13.87 -0.70
CA VAL A 174 -1.85 13.02 -0.52
C VAL A 174 -2.14 11.93 0.51
N TYR A 175 -2.00 10.69 0.11
CA TYR A 175 -2.32 9.51 0.92
C TYR A 175 -1.12 8.62 1.10
N MET A 176 -1.12 7.85 2.19
CA MET A 176 -0.09 6.85 2.43
C MET A 176 -0.72 5.52 2.83
N THR A 177 -0.15 4.44 2.32
CA THR A 177 -0.50 3.07 2.69
C THR A 177 0.74 2.22 2.85
N GLY A 178 0.59 1.01 3.33
CA GLY A 178 1.68 0.06 3.44
C GLY A 178 1.29 -1.20 4.17
N TRP A 179 2.18 -2.18 4.13
CA TRP A 179 1.99 -3.47 4.77
C TRP A 179 3.09 -3.76 5.80
N SER A 180 2.71 -4.31 6.97
CA SER A 180 3.65 -4.72 8.02
C SER A 180 4.54 -3.56 8.45
N THR A 181 5.86 -3.64 8.35
CA THR A 181 6.76 -2.52 8.69
C THR A 181 6.56 -1.29 7.80
N GLY A 182 6.06 -1.45 6.56
CA GLY A 182 5.59 -0.33 5.75
C GLY A 182 4.36 0.36 6.35
N CYS A 183 3.46 -0.39 6.99
CA CYS A 183 2.34 0.17 7.76
C CYS A 183 2.84 0.91 9.02
N ALA A 184 3.83 0.35 9.76
CA ALA A 184 4.42 1.06 10.89
C ALA A 184 5.07 2.38 10.46
N MET A 185 5.83 2.37 9.35
CA MET A 185 6.42 3.60 8.79
C MET A 185 5.35 4.59 8.33
N ALA A 186 4.26 4.12 7.72
CA ALA A 186 3.14 4.97 7.32
C ALA A 186 2.45 5.62 8.52
N GLN A 187 2.25 4.90 9.61
CA GLN A 187 1.70 5.44 10.86
C GLN A 187 2.66 6.44 11.52
N ALA A 188 3.94 6.11 11.58
CA ALA A 188 4.97 6.99 12.12
C ALA A 188 5.10 8.28 11.30
N PHE A 189 5.09 8.16 9.97
CA PHE A 189 5.08 9.32 9.08
C PHE A 189 3.81 10.16 9.23
N ALA A 190 2.63 9.54 9.36
CA ALA A 190 1.37 10.24 9.60
C ALA A 190 1.40 11.02 10.93
N ASN A 191 2.05 10.47 11.96
CA ASN A 191 2.26 11.14 13.24
C ASN A 191 3.20 12.36 13.13
N ASP A 192 4.24 12.29 12.31
CA ASP A 192 5.22 13.37 12.10
C ASP A 192 4.75 14.40 11.07
N ALA A 193 4.16 13.94 9.97
CA ALA A 193 3.92 14.71 8.74
C ALA A 193 2.42 14.89 8.44
N SER A 194 1.58 14.99 9.47
CA SER A 194 0.15 15.27 9.34
C SER A 194 -0.18 16.63 8.71
N ASP A 195 0.81 17.47 8.52
CA ASP A 195 0.70 18.74 7.78
C ASP A 195 0.66 18.57 6.26
N ILE A 196 1.11 17.42 5.74
CA ILE A 196 1.15 17.11 4.30
C ILE A 196 0.36 15.86 3.91
N LEU A 197 0.00 15.00 4.86
CA LEU A 197 -0.87 13.86 4.60
C LEU A 197 -2.34 14.21 4.81
N THR A 198 -3.17 13.82 3.84
CA THR A 198 -4.64 13.97 3.93
C THR A 198 -5.28 12.82 4.71
N ALA A 199 -4.81 11.59 4.50
CA ALA A 199 -5.25 10.41 5.24
C ALA A 199 -4.25 9.27 5.11
N MET A 200 -4.36 8.27 6.00
CA MET A 200 -3.55 7.06 5.97
C MET A 200 -4.45 5.82 6.14
N ALA A 201 -4.13 4.76 5.39
CA ALA A 201 -4.73 3.45 5.55
C ALA A 201 -3.66 2.38 5.41
N CYS A 202 -3.50 1.46 6.36
CA CYS A 202 -2.46 0.46 6.27
C CYS A 202 -2.84 -0.89 6.90
N MET A 203 -1.97 -1.90 6.79
CA MET A 203 -2.29 -3.26 7.15
C MET A 203 -1.22 -3.91 8.04
N SER A 204 -1.68 -4.57 9.12
CA SER A 204 -0.91 -5.52 9.94
C SER A 204 0.30 -4.93 10.65
N MET A 205 0.17 -3.75 11.25
CA MET A 205 1.12 -3.17 12.20
C MET A 205 0.48 -1.99 12.95
N TYR A 206 1.21 -1.45 13.93
CA TYR A 206 0.78 -0.40 14.85
C TYR A 206 1.66 0.83 14.76
N LEU A 207 1.18 1.95 15.33
CA LEU A 207 2.03 3.07 15.70
C LEU A 207 2.91 2.64 16.89
N LEU A 208 4.22 2.76 16.73
CA LEU A 208 5.21 2.37 17.75
C LEU A 208 5.89 3.58 18.39
N GLU A 209 5.37 4.78 18.14
CA GLU A 209 5.90 6.05 18.64
C GLU A 209 4.87 6.80 19.49
N GLU A 210 5.36 7.68 20.34
CA GLU A 210 4.52 8.61 21.07
C GLU A 210 3.93 9.68 20.12
N PRO A 211 2.74 10.23 20.41
CA PRO A 211 2.14 11.29 19.61
C PRO A 211 3.05 12.51 19.46
N SER A 212 3.23 12.97 18.23
CA SER A 212 3.99 14.18 17.91
C SER A 212 3.28 15.43 18.45
N SER A 213 4.05 16.36 19.00
CA SER A 213 3.52 17.65 19.49
C SER A 213 2.97 18.55 18.37
N GLY A 214 3.29 18.25 17.11
CA GLY A 214 2.84 18.97 15.93
C GLY A 214 1.71 18.27 15.18
N TYR A 215 1.23 17.13 15.69
CA TYR A 215 0.21 16.33 15.02
C TYR A 215 -1.10 17.08 14.83
N ASN A 216 -1.63 17.04 13.61
CA ASN A 216 -2.99 17.45 13.28
C ASN A 216 -3.82 16.20 12.97
N ALA A 217 -5.08 16.20 13.39
CA ALA A 217 -5.97 15.06 13.17
C ALA A 217 -6.18 14.78 11.68
N ILE A 218 -5.86 13.57 11.23
CA ILE A 218 -6.12 13.06 9.88
C ILE A 218 -6.91 11.74 9.96
N PRO A 219 -7.73 11.40 8.95
CA PRO A 219 -8.41 10.11 8.88
C PRO A 219 -7.42 8.95 8.84
N ILE A 220 -7.70 7.94 9.69
CA ILE A 220 -6.89 6.72 9.79
C ILE A 220 -7.78 5.50 9.56
N MET A 221 -7.30 4.54 8.77
CA MET A 221 -7.90 3.21 8.63
C MET A 221 -6.84 2.14 8.86
N GLU A 222 -7.16 1.15 9.69
CA GLU A 222 -6.31 -0.02 9.92
C GLU A 222 -7.03 -1.30 9.48
N ILE A 223 -6.28 -2.16 8.80
CA ILE A 223 -6.72 -3.50 8.40
C ILE A 223 -5.82 -4.50 9.11
N HIS A 224 -6.41 -5.46 9.85
CA HIS A 224 -5.62 -6.39 10.63
C HIS A 224 -6.24 -7.79 10.67
N GLY A 225 -5.39 -8.82 10.54
CA GLY A 225 -5.82 -10.21 10.69
C GLY A 225 -6.04 -10.58 12.16
N LEU A 226 -7.19 -11.20 12.49
CA LEU A 226 -7.50 -11.62 13.86
C LEU A 226 -6.52 -12.67 14.40
N GLU A 227 -5.93 -13.46 13.52
CA GLU A 227 -4.99 -14.55 13.85
C GLU A 227 -3.58 -14.24 13.34
N ASP A 228 -3.20 -12.95 13.23
CA ASP A 228 -1.86 -12.56 12.77
C ASP A 228 -0.80 -13.09 13.75
N PRO A 229 0.11 -13.98 13.30
CA PRO A 229 1.11 -14.58 14.18
C PRO A 229 2.36 -13.72 14.37
N ILE A 230 2.51 -12.65 13.59
CA ILE A 230 3.71 -11.78 13.57
C ILE A 230 3.43 -10.48 14.35
N ALA A 231 2.34 -9.81 13.97
CA ALA A 231 1.81 -8.63 14.66
C ALA A 231 0.45 -9.00 15.26
N PRO A 232 0.39 -9.48 16.52
CA PRO A 232 -0.84 -10.04 17.09
C PRO A 232 -1.99 -9.02 17.13
N TYR A 233 -3.20 -9.44 16.77
CA TYR A 233 -4.40 -8.58 16.84
C TYR A 233 -4.67 -8.06 18.27
N GLY A 234 -4.49 -8.91 19.26
CA GLY A 234 -4.64 -8.54 20.68
C GLY A 234 -3.32 -8.11 21.32
N SER A 235 -3.40 -7.41 22.45
CA SER A 235 -2.22 -7.03 23.24
C SER A 235 -1.47 -8.27 23.75
N LEU A 236 -0.19 -8.37 23.46
CA LEU A 236 0.64 -9.51 23.81
C LEU A 236 2.10 -9.12 24.04
N ILE A 237 2.73 -9.72 25.06
CA ILE A 237 4.19 -9.72 25.19
C ILE A 237 4.74 -11.01 24.60
N THR A 238 5.51 -10.92 23.55
CA THR A 238 6.12 -12.08 22.88
C THR A 238 7.52 -11.77 22.37
N SER A 239 8.27 -12.82 22.01
CA SER A 239 9.53 -12.66 21.30
C SER A 239 9.23 -12.36 19.85
N SER A 240 9.53 -11.15 19.42
CA SER A 240 9.33 -10.74 18.04
C SER A 240 10.49 -11.18 17.17
N ILE A 241 10.18 -11.80 16.04
CA ILE A 241 11.16 -12.12 15.00
C ILE A 241 11.63 -10.85 14.25
N ILE A 242 10.80 -9.82 14.24
CA ILE A 242 11.11 -8.53 13.60
C ILE A 242 12.13 -7.76 14.45
N PHE A 243 11.84 -7.61 15.75
CA PHE A 243 12.67 -6.81 16.67
C PHE A 243 13.79 -7.61 17.33
N GLN A 244 13.83 -8.93 17.13
CA GLN A 244 14.81 -9.87 17.73
C GLN A 244 14.90 -9.79 19.27
N GLN A 245 13.84 -9.36 19.92
CA GLN A 245 13.72 -9.17 21.36
C GLN A 245 12.28 -9.41 21.82
N GLN A 246 12.08 -9.41 23.15
CA GLN A 246 10.73 -9.37 23.69
C GLN A 246 10.13 -7.99 23.49
N VAL A 247 8.95 -7.95 22.86
CA VAL A 247 8.20 -6.72 22.58
C VAL A 247 6.79 -6.88 23.13
N TRP A 248 6.28 -5.79 23.67
CA TRP A 248 4.87 -5.67 23.96
C TRP A 248 4.17 -5.09 22.75
N PHE A 249 3.29 -5.87 22.14
CA PHE A 249 2.39 -5.41 21.11
C PHE A 249 1.11 -4.87 21.72
N THR A 250 0.71 -3.66 21.34
CA THR A 250 -0.51 -3.02 21.84
C THR A 250 -1.76 -3.74 21.34
N GLY A 251 -1.71 -4.27 20.13
CA GLY A 251 -2.86 -4.86 19.43
C GLY A 251 -3.63 -3.82 18.59
N ALA A 252 -4.32 -4.31 17.56
CA ALA A 252 -5.00 -3.48 16.59
C ALA A 252 -6.10 -2.58 17.20
N GLU A 253 -6.92 -3.12 18.09
CA GLU A 253 -7.98 -2.32 18.75
C GLU A 253 -7.40 -1.21 19.64
N GLN A 254 -6.33 -1.49 20.36
CA GLN A 254 -5.67 -0.50 21.20
C GLN A 254 -5.00 0.59 20.34
N ASN A 255 -4.33 0.20 19.26
CA ASN A 255 -3.74 1.14 18.31
C ASN A 255 -4.80 2.08 17.71
N LEU A 256 -5.94 1.54 17.29
CA LEU A 256 -7.04 2.33 16.77
C LEU A 256 -7.67 3.24 17.83
N PHE A 257 -7.73 2.78 19.10
CA PHE A 257 -8.16 3.61 20.21
C PHE A 257 -7.20 4.78 20.46
N GLU A 258 -5.89 4.57 20.40
CA GLU A 258 -4.88 5.63 20.53
C GLU A 258 -5.01 6.66 19.41
N TRP A 259 -5.17 6.24 18.16
CA TRP A 259 -5.48 7.14 17.04
C TRP A 259 -6.78 7.92 17.24
N LYS A 260 -7.82 7.28 17.78
CA LYS A 260 -9.08 7.96 18.12
C LYS A 260 -8.87 9.08 19.14
N GLU A 261 -8.08 8.82 20.19
CA GLU A 261 -7.75 9.86 21.20
C GLU A 261 -6.90 10.99 20.58
N MET A 262 -5.88 10.66 19.77
CA MET A 262 -5.05 11.63 19.05
C MET A 262 -5.90 12.51 18.13
N ASN A 263 -6.88 11.93 17.44
CA ASN A 263 -7.81 12.62 16.55
C ASN A 263 -8.95 13.33 17.30
N SER A 264 -9.03 13.21 18.62
CA SER A 264 -10.14 13.74 19.43
C SER A 264 -11.53 13.30 18.93
N CYS A 265 -11.63 12.10 18.40
CA CYS A 265 -12.87 11.54 17.89
C CYS A 265 -13.85 11.25 19.01
N THR A 266 -15.12 11.63 18.82
CA THR A 266 -16.22 11.35 19.77
C THR A 266 -17.01 10.12 19.35
N GLY A 267 -17.61 9.42 20.32
CA GLY A 267 -18.37 8.19 20.09
C GLY A 267 -17.55 6.92 20.28
N ASP A 268 -18.18 5.77 20.11
CA ASP A 268 -17.52 4.47 20.20
C ASP A 268 -16.79 4.15 18.89
N LEU A 269 -15.77 3.30 18.97
CA LEU A 269 -15.17 2.72 17.77
C LEU A 269 -16.26 1.93 17.01
N PRO A 270 -16.27 1.97 15.68
CA PRO A 270 -17.26 1.24 14.91
C PRO A 270 -17.13 -0.26 15.21
N THR A 271 -18.21 -0.84 15.72
CA THR A 271 -18.34 -2.28 15.93
C THR A 271 -19.15 -2.88 14.77
N LEU A 272 -18.61 -2.79 13.55
CA LEU A 272 -19.19 -3.50 12.42
C LEU A 272 -18.54 -4.88 12.35
N SER A 273 -19.31 -5.92 12.69
CA SER A 273 -18.98 -7.27 12.30
C SER A 273 -19.96 -7.67 11.19
N GLU A 274 -19.53 -7.55 9.95
CA GLU A 274 -20.19 -8.24 8.84
C GLU A 274 -19.43 -9.51 8.55
N THR A 275 -20.06 -10.65 8.84
CA THR A 275 -19.52 -11.95 8.43
C THR A 275 -20.00 -12.23 7.02
N ASN A 276 -19.17 -12.00 6.03
CA ASN A 276 -19.45 -12.37 4.66
C ASN A 276 -18.55 -13.57 4.29
N ALA A 277 -19.14 -14.70 3.92
CA ALA A 277 -18.42 -15.92 3.53
C ALA A 277 -17.44 -16.48 4.59
N GLY A 278 -17.75 -16.33 5.87
CA GLY A 278 -16.92 -16.86 6.96
C GLY A 278 -15.78 -15.93 7.42
N TYR A 279 -15.71 -14.71 6.93
CA TYR A 279 -14.81 -13.67 7.41
C TYR A 279 -15.57 -12.68 8.29
N THR A 280 -14.97 -12.32 9.43
CA THR A 280 -15.44 -11.27 10.34
C THR A 280 -14.55 -10.05 10.21
#